data_2bcb72b5d4eec5dc2844000c3d54526f
#
_entry.id   2bcb72b5d4eec5dc2844000c3d54526f
#
_cell.length_a   1.000
_cell.length_b   1.000
_cell.length_c   1.000
_cell.angle_alpha   90.00
_cell.angle_beta   90.00
_cell.angle_gamma   90.00
#
_symmetry.space_group_name_H-M   'P 1'
#
loop_
_entity.id
_entity.type
_entity.pdbx_description
1 polymer ?
#
loop_
_entity_poly.entity_id
_entity_poly.type
_entity_poly.pdbx_seq_one_letter_code
_entity_poly.pdbx_strand_id
1 'polypeptide(L)'
;NVASALLEQVKYGDQSRYLRKLSLSQIKKLKGKDMLAIYDKVRSVQCDLHYCGTLPVEKVIGTIRQHLPLERTTVASNSPYYRELKQYDRPTVFFIDMPDMAQSIVYGYVKGDPVDDKASRHASQLFSVYFGGDMSSLMFQEIREFRSFAYRTSGRYQLPNHAHKGTAGSFTAMLSTQSDKTLDALGVLDSLIREMPLKPERMEAVK
;
A
#
# COMPACT_ATOMS: atom_id res chain seq x y z
N ASN A 1 -5.90 -3.89 13.55
CA ASN A 1 -4.48 -3.90 13.84
C ASN A 1 -4.00 -2.47 14.11
N VAL A 2 -3.55 -2.20 15.34
CA VAL A 2 -3.16 -0.87 15.85
C VAL A 2 -2.01 -0.27 15.02
N ALA A 3 -0.96 -1.05 14.77
CA ALA A 3 0.20 -0.58 14.01
C ALA A 3 -0.16 -0.12 12.57
N SER A 4 -1.06 -0.84 11.88
CA SER A 4 -1.53 -0.41 10.56
C SER A 4 -2.41 0.85 10.63
N ALA A 5 -3.16 1.04 11.71
CA ALA A 5 -3.94 2.25 11.91
C ALA A 5 -3.04 3.46 12.18
N LEU A 6 -1.98 3.26 12.97
CA LEU A 6 -0.97 4.29 13.21
C LEU A 6 -0.25 4.69 11.92
N LEU A 7 0.21 3.72 11.12
CA LEU A 7 0.83 4.01 9.81
C LEU A 7 -0.12 4.81 8.90
N GLU A 8 -1.38 4.42 8.84
CA GLU A 8 -2.37 5.10 8.01
C GLU A 8 -2.59 6.55 8.50
N GLN A 9 -2.60 6.77 9.83
CA GLN A 9 -2.68 8.10 10.42
C GLN A 9 -1.42 8.94 10.11
N VAL A 10 -0.23 8.34 10.19
CA VAL A 10 1.03 8.98 9.84
C VAL A 10 1.04 9.37 8.36
N LYS A 11 0.56 8.52 7.47
CA LYS A 11 0.53 8.78 6.01
C LYS A 11 -0.48 9.82 5.60
N TYR A 12 -1.67 9.83 6.19
CA TYR A 12 -2.82 10.58 5.67
C TYR A 12 -3.50 11.50 6.68
N GLY A 13 -3.08 11.50 7.95
CA GLY A 13 -3.69 12.32 9.00
C GLY A 13 -5.19 12.16 9.09
N ASP A 14 -5.91 13.29 9.04
CA ASP A 14 -7.38 13.33 9.14
C ASP A 14 -8.09 12.65 7.95
N GLN A 15 -7.35 12.35 6.87
CA GLN A 15 -7.85 11.56 5.74
C GLN A 15 -7.64 10.05 5.94
N SER A 16 -7.19 9.61 7.12
CA SER A 16 -7.02 8.19 7.42
C SER A 16 -8.34 7.44 7.23
N ARG A 17 -8.27 6.32 6.49
CA ARG A 17 -9.45 5.45 6.29
C ARG A 17 -9.97 4.85 7.58
N TYR A 18 -9.13 4.75 8.62
CA TYR A 18 -9.57 4.24 9.92
C TYR A 18 -10.54 5.17 10.63
N LEU A 19 -10.45 6.48 10.39
CA LEU A 19 -11.40 7.46 10.92
C LEU A 19 -12.79 7.37 10.26
N ARG A 20 -12.86 6.74 9.08
CA ARG A 20 -14.12 6.53 8.34
C ARG A 20 -14.77 5.18 8.58
N LYS A 21 -14.13 4.30 9.33
CA LYS A 21 -14.71 3.00 9.68
C LYS A 21 -15.91 3.17 10.61
N LEU A 22 -16.97 2.47 10.28
CA LEU A 22 -18.12 2.40 11.17
C LEU A 22 -17.74 1.73 12.48
N SER A 23 -18.24 2.26 13.59
CA SER A 23 -18.16 1.60 14.89
C SER A 23 -18.99 0.30 14.91
N LEU A 24 -18.69 -0.60 15.83
CA LEU A 24 -19.47 -1.84 15.99
C LEU A 24 -20.97 -1.53 16.24
N SER A 25 -21.28 -0.47 16.98
CA SER A 25 -22.66 -0.04 17.23
C SER A 25 -23.37 0.43 15.96
N GLN A 26 -22.67 1.11 15.06
CA GLN A 26 -23.19 1.53 13.76
C GLN A 26 -23.37 0.31 12.83
N ILE A 27 -22.39 -0.61 12.78
CA ILE A 27 -22.49 -1.84 11.99
C ILE A 27 -23.71 -2.68 12.42
N LYS A 28 -23.94 -2.84 13.72
CA LYS A 28 -25.10 -3.58 14.24
C LYS A 28 -26.45 -2.97 13.85
N LYS A 29 -26.50 -1.68 13.51
CA LYS A 29 -27.72 -0.98 13.07
C LYS A 29 -27.97 -1.08 11.56
N LEU A 30 -26.97 -1.51 10.76
CA LEU A 30 -27.12 -1.67 9.33
C LEU A 30 -28.16 -2.75 9.01
N LYS A 31 -28.99 -2.46 8.02
CA LYS A 31 -30.02 -3.38 7.49
C LYS A 31 -29.66 -3.75 6.05
N GLY A 32 -30.15 -4.88 5.58
CA GLY A 32 -29.95 -5.32 4.20
C GLY A 32 -30.32 -4.28 3.16
N LYS A 33 -31.39 -3.51 3.39
CA LYS A 33 -31.80 -2.41 2.51
C LYS A 33 -30.74 -1.30 2.38
N ASP A 34 -29.98 -1.02 3.43
CA ASP A 34 -28.94 0.01 3.40
C ASP A 34 -27.76 -0.45 2.52
N MET A 35 -27.45 -1.75 2.57
CA MET A 35 -26.43 -2.36 1.71
C MET A 35 -26.86 -2.34 0.23
N LEU A 36 -28.13 -2.69 -0.04
CA LEU A 36 -28.66 -2.64 -1.40
C LEU A 36 -28.67 -1.22 -1.96
N ALA A 37 -29.01 -0.22 -1.17
CA ALA A 37 -28.99 1.18 -1.60
C ALA A 37 -27.57 1.65 -1.97
N ILE A 38 -26.54 1.22 -1.20
CA ILE A 38 -25.14 1.50 -1.53
C ILE A 38 -24.75 0.79 -2.84
N TYR A 39 -25.14 -0.48 -3.00
CA TYR A 39 -24.86 -1.26 -4.20
C TYR A 39 -25.48 -0.61 -5.45
N ASP A 40 -26.74 -0.19 -5.38
CA ASP A 40 -27.41 0.50 -6.48
C ASP A 40 -26.73 1.83 -6.82
N LYS A 41 -26.29 2.58 -5.80
CA LYS A 41 -25.51 3.81 -6.00
C LYS A 41 -24.19 3.54 -6.71
N VAL A 42 -23.44 2.50 -6.33
CA VAL A 42 -22.19 2.13 -7.00
C VAL A 42 -22.43 1.73 -8.45
N ARG A 43 -23.51 1.00 -8.73
CA ARG A 43 -23.88 0.60 -10.10
C ARG A 43 -24.34 1.76 -11.00
N SER A 44 -24.71 2.89 -10.43
CA SER A 44 -25.10 4.09 -11.21
C SER A 44 -23.93 4.98 -11.63
N VAL A 45 -22.71 4.67 -11.17
CA VAL A 45 -21.50 5.43 -11.51
C VAL A 45 -20.86 4.84 -12.79
N GLN A 46 -20.26 5.71 -13.60
CA GLN A 46 -19.47 5.28 -14.76
C GLN A 46 -18.41 4.26 -14.34
N CYS A 47 -18.29 3.17 -15.06
CA CYS A 47 -17.27 2.15 -14.83
C CYS A 47 -16.53 1.83 -16.12
N ASP A 48 -15.25 1.48 -15.97
CA ASP A 48 -14.39 0.96 -17.03
C ASP A 48 -14.22 -0.55 -16.83
N LEU A 49 -14.45 -1.32 -17.88
CA LEU A 49 -14.27 -2.77 -17.89
C LEU A 49 -13.00 -3.12 -18.66
N HIS A 50 -12.05 -3.73 -17.98
CA HIS A 50 -10.83 -4.24 -18.59
C HIS A 50 -10.92 -5.75 -18.74
N TYR A 51 -10.76 -6.23 -19.97
CA TYR A 51 -10.73 -7.67 -20.27
C TYR A 51 -9.34 -8.09 -20.75
N CYS A 52 -8.84 -9.17 -20.17
CA CYS A 52 -7.65 -9.88 -20.63
C CYS A 52 -7.96 -11.37 -20.63
N GLY A 53 -7.94 -12.00 -21.81
CA GLY A 53 -8.26 -13.42 -21.95
C GLY A 53 -8.30 -13.86 -23.42
N THR A 54 -8.68 -15.12 -23.64
CA THR A 54 -8.67 -15.76 -24.95
C THR A 54 -10.02 -15.70 -25.70
N LEU A 55 -11.09 -15.21 -25.06
CA LEU A 55 -12.39 -15.11 -25.71
C LEU A 55 -12.41 -13.93 -26.71
N PRO A 56 -13.07 -14.08 -27.86
CA PRO A 56 -13.29 -12.97 -28.80
C PRO A 56 -13.99 -11.78 -28.10
N VAL A 57 -13.56 -10.57 -28.42
CA VAL A 57 -14.06 -9.34 -27.78
C VAL A 57 -15.56 -9.19 -27.96
N GLU A 58 -16.09 -9.55 -29.11
CA GLU A 58 -17.53 -9.49 -29.42
C GLU A 58 -18.35 -10.39 -28.50
N LYS A 59 -17.85 -11.57 -28.18
CA LYS A 59 -18.50 -12.49 -27.24
C LYS A 59 -18.50 -11.92 -25.82
N VAL A 60 -17.41 -11.30 -25.41
CA VAL A 60 -17.30 -10.64 -24.10
C VAL A 60 -18.27 -9.47 -24.01
N ILE A 61 -18.28 -8.58 -25.00
CA ILE A 61 -19.21 -7.45 -25.08
C ILE A 61 -20.67 -7.93 -25.05
N GLY A 62 -21.01 -8.96 -25.83
CA GLY A 62 -22.35 -9.55 -25.86
C GLY A 62 -22.79 -10.06 -24.49
N THR A 63 -21.92 -10.80 -23.79
CA THR A 63 -22.19 -11.28 -22.44
C THR A 63 -22.36 -10.14 -21.44
N ILE A 64 -21.48 -9.12 -21.50
CA ILE A 64 -21.59 -7.94 -20.63
C ILE A 64 -22.91 -7.23 -20.84
N ARG A 65 -23.30 -6.95 -22.09
CA ARG A 65 -24.57 -6.30 -22.40
C ARG A 65 -25.80 -7.10 -21.94
N GLN A 66 -25.72 -8.42 -22.00
CA GLN A 66 -26.80 -9.30 -21.54
C GLN A 66 -27.01 -9.27 -20.03
N HIS A 67 -25.93 -9.14 -19.25
CA HIS A 67 -25.95 -9.31 -17.80
C HIS A 67 -25.79 -8.01 -17.01
N LEU A 68 -25.25 -6.96 -17.63
CA LEU A 68 -25.10 -5.65 -17.01
C LEU A 68 -26.00 -4.64 -17.70
N PRO A 69 -26.85 -3.92 -16.95
CA PRO A 69 -27.71 -2.87 -17.49
C PRO A 69 -26.86 -1.63 -17.83
N LEU A 70 -26.23 -1.64 -19.00
CA LEU A 70 -25.35 -0.55 -19.47
C LEU A 70 -26.14 0.70 -19.95
N GLU A 71 -27.43 0.61 -20.09
CA GLU A 71 -28.30 1.69 -20.58
C GLU A 71 -28.69 2.70 -19.49
N ARG A 72 -28.24 2.52 -18.26
CA ARG A 72 -28.51 3.49 -17.20
C ARG A 72 -27.73 4.77 -17.46
N THR A 73 -28.40 5.91 -17.32
CA THR A 73 -27.76 7.22 -17.28
C THR A 73 -26.69 7.20 -16.18
N THR A 74 -25.44 7.05 -16.58
CA THR A 74 -24.34 7.02 -15.62
C THR A 74 -24.05 8.43 -15.15
N VAL A 75 -24.12 8.64 -13.86
CA VAL A 75 -23.61 9.87 -13.26
C VAL A 75 -22.10 9.87 -13.47
N ALA A 76 -21.57 10.88 -14.15
CA ALA A 76 -20.13 11.05 -14.27
C ALA A 76 -19.52 10.99 -12.87
N SER A 77 -18.54 10.10 -12.70
CA SER A 77 -17.77 10.07 -11.44
C SER A 77 -17.10 11.43 -11.29
N ASN A 78 -17.35 12.12 -10.20
CA ASN A 78 -16.48 13.22 -9.78
C ASN A 78 -15.05 12.68 -9.71
N SER A 79 -14.07 13.57 -9.89
CA SER A 79 -12.63 13.22 -9.84
C SER A 79 -12.33 12.12 -8.80
N PRO A 80 -11.54 11.11 -9.17
CA PRO A 80 -11.24 10.02 -8.26
C PRO A 80 -10.71 10.58 -6.95
N TYR A 81 -11.23 10.05 -5.84
CA TYR A 81 -10.83 10.49 -4.51
C TYR A 81 -9.34 10.27 -4.28
N TYR A 82 -8.59 11.34 -4.14
CA TYR A 82 -7.17 11.33 -3.81
C TYR A 82 -6.98 11.75 -2.36
N ARG A 83 -6.11 11.03 -1.67
CA ARG A 83 -5.67 11.37 -0.30
C ARG A 83 -4.23 11.83 -0.36
N GLU A 84 -3.99 13.04 0.10
CA GLU A 84 -2.66 13.60 0.11
C GLU A 84 -1.78 12.92 1.16
N LEU A 85 -0.55 12.56 0.76
CA LEU A 85 0.46 12.02 1.65
C LEU A 85 1.06 13.16 2.49
N LYS A 86 1.14 12.96 3.80
CA LYS A 86 1.80 13.90 4.70
C LYS A 86 3.31 13.93 4.49
N GLN A 87 3.87 15.12 4.53
CA GLN A 87 5.31 15.38 4.60
C GLN A 87 5.69 15.73 6.04
N TYR A 88 6.88 15.31 6.47
CA TYR A 88 7.45 15.65 7.77
C TYR A 88 8.78 16.34 7.55
N ASP A 89 8.96 17.53 8.13
CA ASP A 89 10.14 18.38 7.95
C ASP A 89 11.34 17.91 8.79
N ARG A 90 11.09 17.03 9.76
CA ARG A 90 12.11 16.43 10.62
C ARG A 90 11.80 14.96 10.90
N PRO A 91 12.82 14.14 11.21
CA PRO A 91 12.61 12.79 11.69
C PRO A 91 11.69 12.78 12.91
N THR A 92 10.59 12.04 12.81
CA THR A 92 9.55 11.99 13.83
C THR A 92 9.22 10.54 14.15
N VAL A 93 9.16 10.21 15.43
CA VAL A 93 8.78 8.88 15.92
C VAL A 93 7.37 8.96 16.51
N PHE A 94 6.48 8.10 16.03
CA PHE A 94 5.15 7.88 16.60
C PHE A 94 5.18 6.53 17.30
N PHE A 95 4.94 6.53 18.59
CA PHE A 95 5.06 5.34 19.42
C PHE A 95 3.73 5.05 20.14
N ILE A 96 3.32 3.79 20.12
CA ILE A 96 2.22 3.29 20.94
C ILE A 96 2.77 2.17 21.79
N ASP A 97 2.77 2.38 23.11
CA ASP A 97 3.16 1.37 24.08
C ASP A 97 2.08 0.30 24.22
N MET A 98 2.49 -0.95 24.12
CA MET A 98 1.63 -2.12 24.33
C MET A 98 2.37 -3.12 25.22
N PRO A 99 2.32 -2.94 26.55
CA PRO A 99 3.19 -3.64 27.51
C PRO A 99 3.07 -5.17 27.47
N ASP A 100 1.88 -5.68 27.09
CA ASP A 100 1.62 -7.13 27.04
C ASP A 100 2.12 -7.80 25.76
N MET A 101 2.75 -7.05 24.84
CA MET A 101 3.19 -7.56 23.56
C MET A 101 4.68 -7.90 23.57
N ALA A 102 5.00 -9.16 23.30
CA ALA A 102 6.37 -9.63 23.16
C ALA A 102 7.05 -9.22 21.84
N GLN A 103 6.31 -8.60 20.93
CA GLN A 103 6.78 -8.20 19.60
C GLN A 103 6.52 -6.72 19.34
N SER A 104 7.51 -6.08 18.71
CA SER A 104 7.40 -4.75 18.13
C SER A 104 7.06 -4.84 16.64
N ILE A 105 6.14 -4.00 16.19
CA ILE A 105 5.89 -3.77 14.77
C ILE A 105 6.35 -2.36 14.43
N VAL A 106 7.33 -2.26 13.57
CA VAL A 106 7.94 -0.99 13.16
C VAL A 106 7.59 -0.69 11.71
N TYR A 107 7.21 0.54 11.44
CA TYR A 107 7.06 1.08 10.08
C TYR A 107 7.98 2.28 9.90
N GLY A 108 8.77 2.26 8.82
CA GLY A 108 9.41 3.45 8.28
C GLY A 108 8.54 4.04 7.16
N TYR A 109 8.42 5.35 7.11
CA TYR A 109 7.65 6.05 6.07
C TYR A 109 8.38 7.29 5.59
N VAL A 110 8.45 7.43 4.26
CA VAL A 110 8.95 8.63 3.60
C VAL A 110 8.04 8.94 2.42
N LYS A 111 7.55 10.18 2.34
CA LYS A 111 6.90 10.71 1.13
C LYS A 111 7.98 10.93 0.07
N GLY A 112 7.77 10.41 -1.13
CA GLY A 112 8.67 10.60 -2.26
C GLY A 112 8.23 11.74 -3.17
N ASP A 113 8.93 11.86 -4.28
CA ASP A 113 8.60 12.78 -5.35
C ASP A 113 7.49 12.23 -6.28
N PRO A 114 6.86 13.07 -7.09
CA PRO A 114 5.98 12.62 -8.17
C PRO A 114 6.70 11.67 -9.13
N VAL A 115 6.05 10.57 -9.50
CA VAL A 115 6.59 9.54 -10.39
C VAL A 115 5.61 9.32 -11.54
N ASP A 116 5.75 10.11 -12.59
CA ASP A 116 4.82 10.10 -13.72
C ASP A 116 5.38 9.41 -14.97
N ASP A 117 6.69 9.48 -15.18
CA ASP A 117 7.34 8.86 -16.34
C ASP A 117 7.54 7.35 -16.17
N LYS A 118 7.60 6.66 -17.31
CA LYS A 118 7.70 5.19 -17.37
C LYS A 118 9.02 4.68 -16.75
N ALA A 119 10.13 5.36 -16.97
CA ALA A 119 11.44 4.93 -16.50
C ALA A 119 11.51 4.98 -14.96
N SER A 120 11.09 6.08 -14.37
CA SER A 120 11.03 6.25 -12.91
C SER A 120 10.06 5.24 -12.26
N ARG A 121 8.95 4.92 -12.93
CA ARG A 121 8.02 3.88 -12.45
C ARG A 121 8.65 2.49 -12.45
N HIS A 122 9.36 2.12 -13.51
CA HIS A 122 10.08 0.84 -13.57
C HIS A 122 11.22 0.79 -12.54
N ALA A 123 11.99 1.88 -12.39
CA ALA A 123 13.05 1.96 -11.39
C ALA A 123 12.49 1.77 -9.96
N SER A 124 11.35 2.39 -9.65
CA SER A 124 10.68 2.23 -8.35
C SER A 124 10.17 0.80 -8.11
N GLN A 125 9.71 0.12 -9.16
CA GLN A 125 9.31 -1.29 -9.07
C GLN A 125 10.52 -2.19 -8.84
N LEU A 126 11.59 -1.99 -9.60
CA LEU A 126 12.84 -2.73 -9.45
C LEU A 126 13.43 -2.53 -8.04
N PHE A 127 13.49 -1.28 -7.58
CA PHE A 127 13.89 -0.95 -6.22
C PHE A 127 13.05 -1.71 -5.18
N SER A 128 11.74 -1.75 -5.35
CA SER A 128 10.85 -2.42 -4.40
C SER A 128 11.13 -3.92 -4.31
N VAL A 129 11.37 -4.60 -5.43
CA VAL A 129 11.73 -6.02 -5.45
C VAL A 129 13.11 -6.22 -4.81
N TYR A 130 14.10 -5.44 -5.20
CA TYR A 130 15.47 -5.53 -4.71
C TYR A 130 15.58 -5.27 -3.21
N PHE A 131 14.92 -4.21 -2.71
CA PHE A 131 15.06 -3.76 -1.33
C PHE A 131 14.28 -4.62 -0.32
N GLY A 132 13.02 -4.95 -0.61
CA GLY A 132 12.19 -5.62 0.40
C GLY A 132 10.98 -6.39 -0.13
N GLY A 133 10.98 -6.76 -1.42
CA GLY A 133 9.82 -7.36 -2.08
C GLY A 133 9.62 -8.85 -1.83
N ASP A 134 10.71 -9.61 -1.72
CA ASP A 134 10.68 -11.07 -1.61
C ASP A 134 11.82 -11.64 -0.74
N MET A 135 11.99 -12.96 -0.76
CA MET A 135 13.00 -13.67 0.03
C MET A 135 14.45 -13.41 -0.43
N SER A 136 14.67 -12.95 -1.64
CA SER A 136 15.99 -12.57 -2.16
C SER A 136 16.37 -11.12 -1.84
N SER A 137 15.42 -10.32 -1.36
CA SER A 137 15.60 -8.89 -1.10
C SER A 137 16.61 -8.59 0.01
N LEU A 138 17.15 -7.36 -0.01
CA LEU A 138 18.12 -6.91 0.99
C LEU A 138 17.58 -7.02 2.42
N MET A 139 16.38 -6.50 2.67
CA MET A 139 15.78 -6.55 4.01
C MET A 139 15.59 -7.98 4.50
N PHE A 140 15.13 -8.87 3.65
CA PHE A 140 14.91 -10.25 4.02
C PHE A 140 16.24 -10.93 4.40
N GLN A 141 17.24 -10.82 3.55
CA GLN A 141 18.53 -11.47 3.75
C GLN A 141 19.30 -10.86 4.94
N GLU A 142 19.41 -9.53 5.02
CA GLU A 142 20.25 -8.87 6.00
C GLU A 142 19.64 -8.81 7.40
N ILE A 143 18.31 -8.68 7.51
CA ILE A 143 17.64 -8.55 8.81
C ILE A 143 17.12 -9.90 9.31
N ARG A 144 16.51 -10.70 8.44
CA ARG A 144 15.88 -11.96 8.82
C ARG A 144 16.88 -13.12 8.77
N GLU A 145 17.47 -13.41 7.60
CA GLU A 145 18.28 -14.62 7.42
C GLU A 145 19.62 -14.56 8.14
N PHE A 146 20.38 -13.47 7.94
CA PHE A 146 21.75 -13.40 8.50
C PHE A 146 21.77 -13.02 9.97
N ARG A 147 20.79 -12.28 10.48
CA ARG A 147 20.79 -11.77 11.84
C ARG A 147 19.66 -12.28 12.72
N SER A 148 18.66 -12.87 12.13
CA SER A 148 17.43 -13.34 12.82
C SER A 148 16.77 -12.27 13.70
N PHE A 149 16.90 -10.99 13.30
CA PHE A 149 16.36 -9.87 14.08
C PHE A 149 14.85 -9.68 13.88
N ALA A 150 14.31 -10.10 12.73
CA ALA A 150 12.89 -9.95 12.46
C ALA A 150 12.33 -11.17 11.72
N TYR A 151 11.12 -11.60 12.11
CA TYR A 151 10.41 -12.67 11.40
C TYR A 151 9.77 -12.19 10.10
N ARG A 152 9.25 -10.96 10.08
CA ARG A 152 8.63 -10.35 8.90
C ARG A 152 9.34 -9.05 8.55
N THR A 153 9.74 -8.96 7.29
CA THR A 153 10.36 -7.76 6.72
C THR A 153 9.71 -7.46 5.38
N SER A 154 9.54 -6.20 5.07
CA SER A 154 9.18 -5.74 3.73
C SER A 154 9.58 -4.28 3.54
N GLY A 155 9.95 -3.92 2.33
CA GLY A 155 10.25 -2.54 1.98
C GLY A 155 9.87 -2.30 0.53
N ARG A 156 9.03 -1.29 0.27
CA ARG A 156 8.60 -1.00 -1.11
C ARG A 156 8.27 0.46 -1.31
N TYR A 157 8.47 0.91 -2.52
CA TYR A 157 7.97 2.18 -2.98
C TYR A 157 6.56 2.01 -3.56
N GLN A 158 5.59 2.64 -2.94
CA GLN A 158 4.22 2.68 -3.44
C GLN A 158 4.09 3.78 -4.48
N LEU A 159 3.91 3.38 -5.72
CA LEU A 159 3.68 4.31 -6.82
C LEU A 159 2.31 5.00 -6.68
N PRO A 160 2.20 6.27 -7.10
CA PRO A 160 0.91 6.93 -7.21
C PRO A 160 0.04 6.26 -8.26
N ASN A 161 -1.27 6.42 -8.14
CA ASN A 161 -2.22 5.93 -9.14
C ASN A 161 -2.02 6.72 -10.46
N HIS A 162 -2.09 6.02 -11.59
CA HIS A 162 -2.01 6.64 -12.92
C HIS A 162 -3.07 7.73 -13.19
N ALA A 163 -4.22 7.63 -12.54
CA ALA A 163 -5.28 8.64 -12.64
C ALA A 163 -4.93 9.97 -11.95
N HIS A 164 -3.89 10.00 -11.13
CA HIS A 164 -3.46 11.16 -10.34
C HIS A 164 -2.05 11.59 -10.74
N LYS A 165 -1.92 12.19 -11.92
CA LYS A 165 -0.64 12.72 -12.40
C LYS A 165 -0.12 13.82 -11.47
N GLY A 166 1.19 13.92 -11.33
CA GLY A 166 1.85 14.90 -10.48
C GLY A 166 1.77 14.60 -8.98
N THR A 167 1.24 13.43 -8.59
CA THR A 167 1.17 13.06 -7.18
C THR A 167 2.37 12.24 -6.74
N ALA A 168 2.74 12.40 -5.47
CA ALA A 168 3.87 11.72 -4.87
C ALA A 168 3.57 10.24 -4.61
N GLY A 169 4.59 9.39 -4.80
CA GLY A 169 4.63 8.07 -4.22
C GLY A 169 5.10 8.10 -2.75
N SER A 170 5.28 6.93 -2.16
CA SER A 170 5.86 6.82 -0.82
C SER A 170 6.65 5.54 -0.64
N PHE A 171 7.81 5.65 0.02
CA PHE A 171 8.50 4.48 0.53
C PHE A 171 7.91 4.07 1.88
N THR A 172 7.72 2.78 2.07
CA THR A 172 7.31 2.20 3.36
C THR A 172 8.10 0.94 3.61
N ALA A 173 8.83 0.91 4.73
CA ALA A 173 9.46 -0.29 5.26
C ALA A 173 8.64 -0.82 6.44
N MET A 174 8.66 -2.14 6.65
CA MET A 174 8.03 -2.80 7.79
C MET A 174 8.92 -3.92 8.30
N LEU A 175 9.04 -4.01 9.60
CA LEU A 175 9.60 -5.17 10.27
C LEU A 175 8.80 -5.53 11.53
N SER A 176 8.73 -6.83 11.79
CA SER A 176 8.14 -7.39 13.01
C SER A 176 9.25 -8.18 13.73
N THR A 177 9.64 -7.70 14.89
CA THR A 177 10.80 -8.18 15.67
C THR A 177 10.40 -8.46 17.12
N GLN A 178 11.21 -9.18 17.83
CA GLN A 178 11.11 -9.27 19.30
C GLN A 178 11.35 -7.89 19.91
N SER A 179 10.68 -7.59 21.01
CA SER A 179 10.75 -6.26 21.64
C SER A 179 12.18 -5.87 22.04
N ASP A 180 12.97 -6.82 22.54
CA ASP A 180 14.37 -6.65 22.93
C ASP A 180 15.33 -6.47 21.74
N LYS A 181 14.94 -6.86 20.52
CA LYS A 181 15.71 -6.73 19.28
C LYS A 181 15.32 -5.53 18.41
N THR A 182 14.41 -4.70 18.89
CA THR A 182 13.86 -3.60 18.10
C THR A 182 14.93 -2.61 17.64
N LEU A 183 15.82 -2.19 18.54
CA LEU A 183 16.87 -1.22 18.22
C LEU A 183 17.94 -1.81 17.29
N ASP A 184 18.33 -3.07 17.50
CA ASP A 184 19.26 -3.77 16.61
C ASP A 184 18.71 -3.88 15.19
N ALA A 185 17.45 -4.29 15.06
CA ALA A 185 16.78 -4.38 13.75
C ALA A 185 16.63 -3.02 13.06
N LEU A 186 16.33 -1.97 13.82
CA LEU A 186 16.28 -0.59 13.30
C LEU A 186 17.63 -0.10 12.84
N GLY A 187 18.71 -0.39 13.57
CA GLY A 187 20.09 -0.03 13.18
C GLY A 187 20.47 -0.65 11.84
N VAL A 188 20.15 -1.93 11.63
CA VAL A 188 20.38 -2.58 10.33
C VAL A 188 19.52 -1.97 9.23
N LEU A 189 18.25 -1.70 9.49
CA LEU A 189 17.37 -1.04 8.50
C LEU A 189 17.90 0.35 8.11
N ASP A 190 18.33 1.16 9.08
CA ASP A 190 18.91 2.49 8.82
C ASP A 190 20.17 2.38 7.95
N SER A 191 21.09 1.46 8.26
CA SER A 191 22.27 1.22 7.44
C SER A 191 21.91 0.79 6.01
N LEU A 192 20.95 -0.11 5.84
CA LEU A 192 20.51 -0.54 4.51
C LEU A 192 19.90 0.59 3.69
N ILE A 193 19.19 1.52 4.34
CA ILE A 193 18.59 2.68 3.65
C ILE A 193 19.68 3.69 3.25
N ARG A 194 20.67 3.96 4.13
CA ARG A 194 21.71 4.95 3.88
C ARG A 194 22.76 4.47 2.89
N GLU A 195 23.18 3.24 3.00
CA GLU A 195 24.30 2.69 2.23
C GLU A 195 23.86 1.89 1.02
N MET A 196 22.67 1.35 1.05
CA MET A 196 22.02 0.51 0.02
C MET A 196 23.02 -0.30 -0.82
N PRO A 197 23.59 -1.40 -0.28
CA PRO A 197 24.62 -2.15 -0.97
C PRO A 197 24.09 -2.72 -2.29
N LEU A 198 24.71 -2.32 -3.41
CA LEU A 198 24.38 -2.85 -4.72
C LEU A 198 25.16 -4.15 -4.96
N LYS A 199 24.45 -5.27 -5.00
CA LYS A 199 25.03 -6.60 -5.25
C LYS A 199 24.63 -7.03 -6.68
N PRO A 200 25.60 -7.11 -7.63
CA PRO A 200 25.31 -7.40 -9.03
C PRO A 200 24.49 -8.68 -9.23
N GLU A 201 24.83 -9.74 -8.51
CA GLU A 201 24.14 -11.04 -8.57
C GLU A 201 22.66 -10.95 -8.20
N ARG A 202 22.30 -10.05 -7.27
CA ARG A 202 20.90 -9.82 -6.90
C ARG A 202 20.19 -8.94 -7.92
N MET A 203 20.90 -7.99 -8.52
CA MET A 203 20.33 -7.15 -9.59
C MET A 203 19.95 -7.99 -10.79
N GLU A 204 20.73 -9.01 -11.14
CA GLU A 204 20.37 -9.95 -12.22
C GLU A 204 19.13 -10.79 -11.86
N ALA A 205 18.98 -11.20 -10.60
CA ALA A 205 17.84 -12.01 -10.16
C ALA A 205 16.49 -11.25 -10.16
N VAL A 206 16.51 -9.91 -10.14
CA VAL A 206 15.28 -9.08 -10.08
C VAL A 206 14.93 -8.40 -11.41
N LYS A 207 15.75 -8.58 -12.45
CA LYS A 207 15.46 -8.13 -13.82
C LYS A 207 14.44 -9.04 -14.49
#